data_4a82973b505d5f9e8b835d668b1235d2
#
_entry.id   4a82973b505d5f9e8b835d668b1235d2
#
_cell.length_a   1.000
_cell.length_b   1.000
_cell.length_c   1.000
_cell.angle_alpha   90.00
_cell.angle_beta   90.00
_cell.angle_gamma   90.00
#
_symmetry.space_group_name_H-M   'P 1'
#
loop_
_entity.id
_entity.type
_entity.pdbx_description
1 polymer ?
#
loop_
_entity_poly.entity_id
_entity_poly.type
_entity_poly.pdbx_seq_one_letter_code
_entity_poly.pdbx_strand_id
1 'polypeptide(L)'
;MQFVFDGHNDVLLRLWTHSKDGSDPIAEFADGTTVGHIDARRAKAGGLSGGLCAIYIPSGDLVFADPDADGSYVTPMAAPLDPLPSLAIATEMAAIALRLDQAGAWRLCRTVKDIRGAMAEEIFAAVMHMEGCEAIGADLSALEVFYAAGLRSLGPVWSRHNVFGHGVPFAFPMSPDTGPGLTDAGFALVRECNRLGILVDLAHITEKGFWDVAKTTDQPLVASHSNAHALTPVARNLTDRQLDAIRESRGLVGINYATAMLRPDGRSDSDTPIADMIRHIDHLVNRIGIDCVALGSDFDGATIPEEIGDAAGNQKLIAALREVGYGEADLTKLARENWLRILAQAWREDCV
;
A
#
# COMPACT_ATOMS: atom_id res chain seq x y z
N MET A 1 -8.28 16.16 -15.98
CA MET A 1 -7.78 14.88 -15.41
C MET A 1 -7.02 15.20 -14.13
N GLN A 2 -7.30 14.52 -13.01
CA GLN A 2 -6.48 14.59 -11.80
C GLN A 2 -5.34 13.58 -11.91
N PHE A 3 -4.11 14.02 -11.64
CA PHE A 3 -3.01 13.08 -11.48
C PHE A 3 -3.11 12.41 -10.11
N VAL A 4 -2.90 11.10 -10.09
CA VAL A 4 -2.99 10.24 -8.90
C VAL A 4 -1.60 9.73 -8.55
N PHE A 5 -1.22 9.84 -7.27
CA PHE A 5 -0.11 9.10 -6.68
C PHE A 5 -0.69 8.04 -5.75
N ASP A 6 -0.40 6.79 -6.01
CA ASP A 6 -0.99 5.64 -5.35
C ASP A 6 -0.19 5.22 -4.11
N GLY A 7 -0.90 4.93 -3.03
CA GLY A 7 -0.29 4.51 -1.76
C GLY A 7 0.20 3.08 -1.73
N HIS A 8 -0.31 2.22 -2.60
CA HIS A 8 0.10 0.82 -2.65
C HIS A 8 -0.36 0.13 -3.92
N ASN A 9 0.54 -0.62 -4.55
CA ASN A 9 0.22 -1.54 -5.63
C ASN A 9 1.26 -2.66 -5.75
N ASP A 10 0.86 -3.78 -6.34
CA ASP A 10 1.64 -4.99 -6.51
C ASP A 10 2.14 -5.21 -7.93
N VAL A 11 2.33 -4.14 -8.68
CA VAL A 11 2.82 -4.23 -10.07
C VAL A 11 4.13 -5.03 -10.18
N LEU A 12 5.03 -4.90 -9.20
CA LEU A 12 6.29 -5.66 -9.17
C LEU A 12 6.07 -7.15 -8.95
N LEU A 13 5.12 -7.54 -8.08
CA LEU A 13 4.75 -8.94 -7.88
C LEU A 13 4.24 -9.55 -9.18
N ARG A 14 3.32 -8.88 -9.88
CA ARG A 14 2.78 -9.36 -11.15
C ARG A 14 3.89 -9.52 -12.20
N LEU A 15 4.69 -8.49 -12.40
CA LEU A 15 5.80 -8.52 -13.36
C LEU A 15 6.83 -9.62 -13.03
N TRP A 16 7.14 -9.82 -11.75
CA TRP A 16 8.01 -10.88 -11.28
C TRP A 16 7.41 -12.27 -11.56
N THR A 17 6.13 -12.46 -11.23
CA THR A 17 5.42 -13.73 -11.44
C THR A 17 5.43 -14.11 -12.92
N HIS A 18 5.04 -13.19 -13.79
CA HIS A 18 5.01 -13.45 -15.25
C HIS A 18 6.40 -13.66 -15.84
N SER A 19 7.45 -13.06 -15.25
CA SER A 19 8.82 -13.30 -15.71
C SER A 19 9.27 -14.76 -15.51
N LYS A 20 8.68 -15.48 -14.54
CA LYS A 20 8.95 -16.91 -14.34
C LYS A 20 8.38 -17.77 -15.48
N ASP A 21 7.35 -17.27 -16.17
CA ASP A 21 6.76 -17.89 -17.35
C ASP A 21 7.38 -17.40 -18.67
N GLY A 22 8.46 -16.61 -18.59
CA GLY A 22 9.23 -16.13 -19.73
C GLY A 22 8.80 -14.78 -20.30
N SER A 23 7.89 -14.06 -19.66
CA SER A 23 7.53 -12.68 -20.05
C SER A 23 8.68 -11.71 -19.77
N ASP A 24 8.83 -10.68 -20.61
CA ASP A 24 9.73 -9.56 -20.36
C ASP A 24 9.02 -8.49 -19.52
N PRO A 25 9.42 -8.28 -18.25
CA PRO A 25 8.77 -7.31 -17.37
C PRO A 25 8.78 -5.88 -17.91
N ILE A 26 9.83 -5.51 -18.68
CA ILE A 26 9.98 -4.17 -19.23
C ILE A 26 8.97 -3.96 -20.36
N ALA A 27 8.90 -4.89 -21.30
CA ALA A 27 7.94 -4.84 -22.41
C ALA A 27 6.50 -4.91 -21.85
N GLU A 28 6.25 -5.78 -20.87
CA GLU A 28 4.92 -5.92 -20.25
C GLU A 28 4.44 -4.62 -19.62
N PHE A 29 5.29 -3.91 -18.89
CA PHE A 29 4.92 -2.62 -18.30
C PHE A 29 4.78 -1.52 -19.36
N ALA A 30 5.75 -1.41 -20.31
CA ALA A 30 5.80 -0.31 -21.29
C ALA A 30 4.74 -0.44 -22.39
N ASP A 31 4.59 -1.65 -22.96
CA ASP A 31 3.71 -1.91 -24.10
C ASP A 31 2.28 -2.28 -23.70
N GLY A 32 2.08 -2.63 -22.43
CA GLY A 32 0.80 -3.03 -21.86
C GLY A 32 0.52 -4.52 -21.97
N THR A 33 -0.44 -4.97 -21.19
CA THR A 33 -0.87 -6.37 -21.08
C THR A 33 -2.39 -6.46 -20.97
N THR A 34 -2.96 -7.64 -21.27
CA THR A 34 -4.40 -7.90 -21.08
C THR A 34 -4.74 -8.35 -19.65
N VAL A 35 -3.74 -8.58 -18.81
CA VAL A 35 -3.91 -9.03 -17.43
C VAL A 35 -3.39 -7.99 -16.44
N GLY A 36 -3.83 -8.10 -15.18
CA GLY A 36 -3.48 -7.17 -14.11
C GLY A 36 -4.12 -5.78 -14.27
N HIS A 37 -3.70 -4.86 -13.41
CA HIS A 37 -4.35 -3.54 -13.29
C HIS A 37 -3.48 -2.37 -13.77
N ILE A 38 -2.14 -2.50 -13.76
CA ILE A 38 -1.21 -1.40 -14.03
C ILE A 38 -0.26 -1.74 -15.18
N ASP A 39 -0.24 -0.88 -16.20
CA ASP A 39 0.83 -0.71 -17.17
C ASP A 39 0.91 0.78 -17.56
N ALA A 40 1.92 1.16 -18.33
CA ALA A 40 2.14 2.56 -18.71
C ALA A 40 0.94 3.18 -19.45
N ARG A 41 0.23 2.40 -20.29
CA ARG A 41 -0.93 2.88 -21.07
C ARG A 41 -2.14 3.12 -20.18
N ARG A 42 -2.48 2.15 -19.32
CA ARG A 42 -3.60 2.26 -18.35
C ARG A 42 -3.32 3.32 -17.31
N ALA A 43 -2.09 3.39 -16.79
CA ALA A 43 -1.65 4.43 -15.87
C ALA A 43 -1.85 5.83 -16.50
N LYS A 44 -1.38 6.04 -17.73
CA LYS A 44 -1.58 7.31 -18.45
C LYS A 44 -3.05 7.62 -18.68
N ALA A 45 -3.86 6.64 -19.08
CA ALA A 45 -5.30 6.82 -19.33
C ALA A 45 -6.06 7.22 -18.06
N GLY A 46 -5.71 6.67 -16.90
CA GLY A 46 -6.32 6.96 -15.60
C GLY A 46 -5.67 8.09 -14.82
N GLY A 47 -4.62 8.70 -15.36
CA GLY A 47 -3.86 9.73 -14.63
C GLY A 47 -3.05 9.19 -13.45
N LEU A 48 -2.85 7.86 -13.36
CA LEU A 48 -1.97 7.27 -12.36
C LEU A 48 -0.51 7.63 -12.69
N SER A 49 0.01 8.62 -12.01
CA SER A 49 1.31 9.21 -12.32
C SER A 49 2.46 8.65 -11.47
N GLY A 50 2.16 7.72 -10.56
CA GLY A 50 3.15 7.05 -9.74
C GLY A 50 2.54 6.38 -8.52
N GLY A 51 3.37 5.77 -7.68
CA GLY A 51 2.93 5.14 -6.45
C GLY A 51 4.02 4.39 -5.69
N LEU A 52 3.65 3.87 -4.52
CA LEU A 52 4.45 2.92 -3.76
C LEU A 52 4.27 1.53 -4.41
N CYS A 53 5.33 1.04 -5.06
CA CYS A 53 5.34 -0.24 -5.77
C CYS A 53 5.92 -1.32 -4.86
N ALA A 54 5.10 -2.28 -4.47
CA ALA A 54 5.43 -3.25 -3.44
C ALA A 54 6.37 -4.35 -3.92
N ILE A 55 7.41 -4.60 -3.13
CA ILE A 55 8.14 -5.85 -3.09
C ILE A 55 7.43 -6.70 -2.04
N TYR A 56 6.69 -7.71 -2.49
CA TYR A 56 5.95 -8.64 -1.66
C TYR A 56 6.45 -10.06 -1.86
N ILE A 57 6.61 -10.82 -0.77
CA ILE A 57 7.04 -12.22 -0.86
C ILE A 57 5.82 -13.13 -0.80
N PRO A 58 5.47 -13.85 -1.89
CA PRO A 58 4.29 -14.71 -1.93
C PRO A 58 4.28 -15.80 -0.86
N SER A 59 3.11 -16.09 -0.30
CA SER A 59 2.91 -17.11 0.73
C SER A 59 2.78 -18.54 0.19
N GLY A 60 2.85 -18.75 -1.12
CA GLY A 60 2.73 -20.07 -1.75
C GLY A 60 1.35 -20.71 -1.56
N ASP A 61 1.14 -21.33 -0.41
CA ASP A 61 -0.04 -22.17 -0.15
C ASP A 61 -1.20 -21.44 0.56
N LEU A 62 -1.23 -20.11 0.55
CA LEU A 62 -2.33 -19.36 1.17
C LEU A 62 -3.63 -19.58 0.37
N VAL A 63 -4.62 -20.15 1.04
CA VAL A 63 -5.98 -20.31 0.53
C VAL A 63 -6.91 -19.47 1.37
N PHE A 64 -7.58 -18.51 0.73
CA PHE A 64 -8.58 -17.69 1.42
C PHE A 64 -9.79 -18.55 1.79
N ALA A 65 -10.28 -18.38 3.02
CA ALA A 65 -11.45 -19.10 3.49
C ALA A 65 -12.72 -18.58 2.78
N ASP A 66 -13.59 -19.51 2.38
CA ASP A 66 -14.95 -19.16 1.97
C ASP A 66 -15.77 -18.71 3.19
N PRO A 67 -16.71 -17.77 3.02
CA PRO A 67 -17.61 -17.38 4.11
C PRO A 67 -18.48 -18.53 4.60
N ASP A 68 -18.65 -18.63 5.93
CA ASP A 68 -19.61 -19.50 6.58
C ASP A 68 -21.07 -19.09 6.26
N ALA A 69 -22.03 -19.88 6.74
CA ALA A 69 -23.47 -19.65 6.49
C ALA A 69 -23.98 -18.31 7.03
N ASP A 70 -23.33 -17.75 8.05
CA ASP A 70 -23.64 -16.43 8.62
C ASP A 70 -22.84 -15.28 7.96
N GLY A 71 -21.99 -15.61 6.99
CA GLY A 71 -21.14 -14.67 6.27
C GLY A 71 -19.78 -14.41 6.92
N SER A 72 -19.51 -14.96 8.10
CA SER A 72 -18.21 -14.83 8.76
C SER A 72 -17.14 -15.69 8.11
N TYR A 73 -15.86 -15.30 8.22
CA TYR A 73 -14.73 -16.12 7.80
C TYR A 73 -13.47 -15.77 8.58
N VAL A 74 -12.59 -16.75 8.69
CA VAL A 74 -11.21 -16.57 9.19
C VAL A 74 -10.28 -17.37 8.29
N THR A 75 -9.49 -16.68 7.47
CA THR A 75 -8.42 -17.31 6.68
C THR A 75 -7.28 -17.71 7.61
N PRO A 76 -6.83 -18.97 7.59
CA PRO A 76 -5.67 -19.38 8.36
C PRO A 76 -4.45 -18.51 8.02
N MET A 77 -3.73 -18.08 9.05
CA MET A 77 -2.52 -17.29 8.84
C MET A 77 -1.48 -18.09 8.04
N ALA A 78 -0.88 -17.46 7.05
CA ALA A 78 0.26 -18.03 6.36
C ALA A 78 1.42 -18.29 7.33
N ALA A 79 2.16 -19.38 7.12
CA ALA A 79 3.34 -19.68 7.90
C ALA A 79 4.45 -18.62 7.69
N PRO A 80 5.28 -18.33 8.70
CA PRO A 80 6.48 -17.51 8.53
C PRO A 80 7.37 -18.07 7.42
N LEU A 81 7.96 -17.17 6.64
CA LEU A 81 8.86 -17.55 5.53
C LEU A 81 10.33 -17.58 5.97
N ASP A 82 11.11 -18.43 5.30
CA ASP A 82 12.56 -18.46 5.46
C ASP A 82 13.17 -17.16 4.88
N PRO A 83 14.01 -16.44 5.62
CA PRO A 83 14.62 -15.20 5.18
C PRO A 83 15.50 -15.33 3.91
N LEU A 84 16.21 -16.44 3.71
CA LEU A 84 17.11 -16.58 2.56
C LEU A 84 16.37 -16.69 1.22
N PRO A 85 15.39 -17.58 1.04
CA PRO A 85 14.51 -17.55 -0.14
C PRO A 85 13.79 -16.21 -0.33
N SER A 86 13.31 -15.61 0.77
CA SER A 86 12.64 -14.31 0.73
C SER A 86 13.55 -13.20 0.21
N LEU A 87 14.81 -13.18 0.63
CA LEU A 87 15.83 -12.22 0.15
C LEU A 87 16.10 -12.38 -1.35
N ALA A 88 16.14 -13.63 -1.86
CA ALA A 88 16.31 -13.88 -3.29
C ALA A 88 15.15 -13.28 -4.10
N ILE A 89 13.90 -13.55 -3.71
CA ILE A 89 12.69 -13.02 -4.37
C ILE A 89 12.67 -11.48 -4.32
N ALA A 90 12.91 -10.90 -3.13
CA ALA A 90 12.94 -9.44 -2.98
C ALA A 90 14.01 -8.79 -3.87
N THR A 91 15.18 -9.43 -3.98
CA THR A 91 16.26 -8.96 -4.87
C THR A 91 15.88 -9.01 -6.34
N GLU A 92 15.17 -10.05 -6.79
CA GLU A 92 14.67 -10.15 -8.17
C GLU A 92 13.66 -9.05 -8.48
N MET A 93 12.69 -8.77 -7.57
CA MET A 93 11.73 -7.67 -7.74
C MET A 93 12.40 -6.30 -7.74
N ALA A 94 13.35 -6.06 -6.84
CA ALA A 94 14.14 -4.83 -6.83
C ALA A 94 14.95 -4.67 -8.14
N ALA A 95 15.49 -5.76 -8.68
CA ALA A 95 16.18 -5.73 -9.97
C ALA A 95 15.24 -5.39 -11.14
N ILE A 96 13.97 -5.87 -11.11
CA ILE A 96 12.95 -5.46 -12.09
C ILE A 96 12.70 -3.95 -12.00
N ALA A 97 12.53 -3.42 -10.78
CA ALA A 97 12.33 -1.99 -10.56
C ALA A 97 13.48 -1.15 -11.14
N LEU A 98 14.72 -1.55 -10.89
CA LEU A 98 15.92 -0.88 -11.41
C LEU A 98 16.04 -0.98 -12.94
N ARG A 99 15.67 -2.11 -13.54
CA ARG A 99 15.69 -2.28 -15.00
C ARG A 99 14.62 -1.44 -15.70
N LEU A 100 13.43 -1.31 -15.10
CA LEU A 100 12.37 -0.43 -15.62
C LEU A 100 12.83 1.05 -15.62
N ASP A 101 13.53 1.48 -14.57
CA ASP A 101 14.15 2.81 -14.47
C ASP A 101 15.23 2.99 -15.56
N GLN A 102 16.15 2.05 -15.68
CA GLN A 102 17.21 2.09 -16.70
C GLN A 102 16.69 2.10 -18.14
N ALA A 103 15.57 1.41 -18.39
CA ALA A 103 14.91 1.39 -19.68
C ALA A 103 14.08 2.65 -19.96
N GLY A 104 13.89 3.54 -18.97
CA GLY A 104 13.04 4.72 -19.08
C GLY A 104 11.55 4.41 -19.11
N ALA A 105 11.14 3.18 -18.74
CA ALA A 105 9.73 2.78 -18.67
C ALA A 105 9.00 3.42 -17.48
N TRP A 106 9.73 3.70 -16.41
CA TRP A 106 9.32 4.53 -15.29
C TRP A 106 10.52 5.31 -14.71
N ARG A 107 10.32 6.07 -13.65
CA ARG A 107 11.40 6.71 -12.88
C ARG A 107 11.36 6.20 -11.45
N LEU A 108 12.46 5.59 -10.98
CA LEU A 108 12.61 5.22 -9.58
C LEU A 108 12.97 6.45 -8.75
N CYS A 109 12.00 6.92 -7.95
CA CYS A 109 12.07 8.15 -7.17
C CYS A 109 12.57 7.87 -5.75
N ARG A 110 13.47 8.71 -5.27
CA ARG A 110 14.02 8.68 -3.91
C ARG A 110 13.73 9.94 -3.12
N THR A 111 13.21 10.95 -3.79
CA THR A 111 12.84 12.27 -3.24
C THR A 111 11.49 12.70 -3.80
N VAL A 112 10.80 13.60 -3.07
CA VAL A 112 9.55 14.21 -3.59
C VAL A 112 9.83 15.08 -4.82
N LYS A 113 11.03 15.65 -4.89
CA LYS A 113 11.48 16.36 -6.09
C LYS A 113 11.54 15.44 -7.32
N ASP A 114 12.05 14.21 -7.16
CA ASP A 114 12.06 13.22 -8.24
C ASP A 114 10.64 12.88 -8.69
N ILE A 115 9.71 12.67 -7.72
CA ILE A 115 8.30 12.39 -8.00
C ILE A 115 7.68 13.53 -8.80
N ARG A 116 7.81 14.77 -8.33
CA ARG A 116 7.26 15.94 -9.04
C ARG A 116 7.88 16.11 -10.43
N GLY A 117 9.18 15.84 -10.58
CA GLY A 117 9.87 15.87 -11.87
C GLY A 117 9.33 14.82 -12.84
N ALA A 118 9.16 13.58 -12.37
CA ALA A 118 8.60 12.49 -13.16
C ALA A 118 7.16 12.81 -13.61
N MET A 119 6.32 13.29 -12.68
CA MET A 119 4.94 13.72 -12.97
C MET A 119 4.89 14.83 -14.03
N ALA A 120 5.78 15.83 -13.94
CA ALA A 120 5.85 16.94 -14.91
C ALA A 120 6.27 16.48 -16.31
N GLU A 121 7.04 15.40 -16.40
CA GLU A 121 7.48 14.77 -17.65
C GLU A 121 6.52 13.66 -18.13
N GLU A 122 5.40 13.45 -17.42
CA GLU A 122 4.44 12.36 -17.67
C GLU A 122 5.08 10.95 -17.65
N ILE A 123 6.12 10.76 -16.82
CA ILE A 123 6.77 9.49 -16.55
C ILE A 123 6.20 8.93 -15.25
N PHE A 124 5.91 7.64 -15.17
CA PHE A 124 5.42 6.99 -13.95
C PHE A 124 6.47 7.07 -12.84
N ALA A 125 6.12 7.71 -11.72
CA ALA A 125 6.98 7.94 -10.56
C ALA A 125 6.89 6.75 -9.59
N ALA A 126 7.76 5.75 -9.75
CA ALA A 126 7.80 4.58 -8.89
C ALA A 126 8.60 4.86 -7.61
N VAL A 127 8.04 4.51 -6.45
CA VAL A 127 8.74 4.49 -5.17
C VAL A 127 8.80 3.04 -4.70
N MET A 128 10.00 2.52 -4.45
CA MET A 128 10.16 1.16 -3.96
C MET A 128 9.66 1.05 -2.52
N HIS A 129 8.69 0.18 -2.32
CA HIS A 129 8.08 -0.17 -1.04
C HIS A 129 8.34 -1.65 -0.74
N MET A 130 8.50 -2.05 0.52
CA MET A 130 8.57 -3.47 0.91
C MET A 130 7.36 -3.80 1.78
N GLU A 131 6.52 -4.73 1.33
CA GLU A 131 5.34 -5.17 2.03
C GLU A 131 5.62 -6.46 2.80
N GLY A 132 5.83 -6.31 4.12
CA GLY A 132 6.39 -7.39 4.95
C GLY A 132 7.91 -7.52 4.78
N CYS A 133 8.62 -7.52 5.90
CA CYS A 133 10.09 -7.48 5.92
C CYS A 133 10.73 -8.87 6.02
N GLU A 134 10.13 -9.90 5.40
CA GLU A 134 10.65 -11.28 5.43
C GLU A 134 12.06 -11.41 4.83
N ALA A 135 12.38 -10.54 3.88
CA ALA A 135 13.70 -10.48 3.23
C ALA A 135 14.80 -9.80 4.07
N ILE A 136 14.43 -9.21 5.21
CA ILE A 136 15.36 -8.49 6.09
C ILE A 136 15.60 -9.35 7.33
N GLY A 137 16.87 -9.60 7.65
CA GLY A 137 17.26 -10.27 8.90
C GLY A 137 17.21 -9.31 10.10
N ALA A 138 17.17 -9.88 11.32
CA ALA A 138 17.19 -9.10 12.56
C ALA A 138 18.45 -8.22 12.73
N ASP A 139 19.51 -8.48 11.99
CA ASP A 139 20.74 -7.69 11.93
C ASP A 139 20.61 -6.42 11.07
N LEU A 140 19.51 -6.28 10.31
CA LEU A 140 19.18 -5.16 9.46
C LEU A 140 20.16 -4.86 8.29
N SER A 141 21.15 -5.73 8.04
CA SER A 141 22.14 -5.49 6.98
C SER A 141 21.52 -5.43 5.59
N ALA A 142 20.51 -6.26 5.31
CA ALA A 142 19.77 -6.20 4.05
C ALA A 142 18.98 -4.89 3.86
N LEU A 143 18.50 -4.26 4.95
CA LEU A 143 17.81 -2.97 4.90
C LEU A 143 18.71 -1.87 4.33
N GLU A 144 19.97 -1.80 4.76
CA GLU A 144 20.94 -0.83 4.23
C GLU A 144 21.16 -1.01 2.72
N VAL A 145 21.20 -2.25 2.23
CA VAL A 145 21.37 -2.55 0.81
C VAL A 145 20.12 -2.14 0.02
N PHE A 146 18.93 -2.48 0.48
CA PHE A 146 17.69 -2.07 -0.17
C PHE A 146 17.51 -0.56 -0.15
N TYR A 147 17.85 0.12 0.95
CA TYR A 147 17.83 1.58 1.03
C TYR A 147 18.75 2.22 -0.02
N ALA A 148 19.99 1.70 -0.15
CA ALA A 148 20.92 2.15 -1.18
C ALA A 148 20.40 1.88 -2.61
N ALA A 149 19.69 0.77 -2.82
CA ALA A 149 19.01 0.45 -4.09
C ALA A 149 17.82 1.38 -4.38
N GLY A 150 17.24 2.04 -3.36
CA GLY A 150 16.14 3.00 -3.55
C GLY A 150 14.88 2.73 -2.73
N LEU A 151 14.90 1.77 -1.80
CA LEU A 151 13.78 1.55 -0.87
C LEU A 151 13.53 2.81 -0.04
N ARG A 152 12.28 3.25 0.04
CA ARG A 152 11.88 4.48 0.77
C ARG A 152 10.66 4.29 1.66
N SER A 153 10.01 3.13 1.60
CA SER A 153 8.87 2.78 2.43
C SER A 153 8.87 1.29 2.74
N LEU A 154 8.43 0.89 3.93
CA LEU A 154 8.22 -0.52 4.26
C LEU A 154 7.11 -0.70 5.29
N GLY A 155 6.38 -1.82 5.19
CA GLY A 155 5.54 -2.38 6.24
C GLY A 155 6.34 -3.45 7.01
N PRO A 156 6.44 -3.39 8.35
CA PRO A 156 7.20 -4.37 9.12
C PRO A 156 6.72 -5.81 8.90
N VAL A 157 5.44 -5.98 8.66
CA VAL A 157 4.76 -7.27 8.45
C VAL A 157 3.73 -7.16 7.34
N TRP A 158 3.44 -8.29 6.70
CA TRP A 158 2.20 -8.53 5.97
C TRP A 158 1.19 -9.26 6.89
N SER A 159 0.07 -9.75 6.36
CA SER A 159 -0.87 -10.65 7.09
C SER A 159 -0.25 -12.02 7.37
N ARG A 160 0.95 -11.99 7.94
CA ARG A 160 1.83 -13.11 8.31
C ARG A 160 2.81 -12.64 9.38
N HIS A 161 3.18 -13.52 10.30
CA HIS A 161 4.21 -13.21 11.29
C HIS A 161 5.60 -13.33 10.69
N ASN A 162 6.52 -12.48 11.15
CA ASN A 162 7.93 -12.57 10.81
C ASN A 162 8.81 -12.19 12.03
N VAL A 163 10.11 -12.04 11.85
CA VAL A 163 11.05 -11.72 12.93
C VAL A 163 10.76 -10.35 13.59
N PHE A 164 10.06 -9.45 12.91
CA PHE A 164 9.80 -8.08 13.39
C PHE A 164 8.46 -7.93 14.11
N GLY A 165 7.49 -8.78 13.85
CA GLY A 165 6.18 -8.62 14.45
C GLY A 165 5.08 -9.54 13.93
N HIS A 166 3.86 -9.14 14.21
CA HIS A 166 2.67 -9.92 13.96
C HIS A 166 1.70 -9.17 13.05
N GLY A 167 1.30 -9.82 11.96
CA GLY A 167 0.26 -9.34 11.06
C GLY A 167 -1.14 -9.78 11.51
N VAL A 168 -2.17 -9.09 10.99
CA VAL A 168 -3.57 -9.49 11.19
C VAL A 168 -4.00 -10.57 10.20
N PRO A 169 -4.92 -11.49 10.56
CA PRO A 169 -5.51 -12.42 9.61
C PRO A 169 -6.47 -11.70 8.65
N PHE A 170 -6.77 -12.34 7.52
CA PHE A 170 -7.94 -11.98 6.74
C PHE A 170 -9.17 -12.62 7.39
N ALA A 171 -9.98 -11.81 8.07
CA ALA A 171 -11.11 -12.31 8.86
C ALA A 171 -12.23 -11.27 8.93
N PHE A 172 -13.48 -11.78 8.94
CA PHE A 172 -14.71 -11.00 9.07
C PHE A 172 -15.78 -11.76 9.85
N PRO A 173 -16.52 -11.13 10.79
CA PRO A 173 -16.14 -9.86 11.42
C PRO A 173 -15.02 -10.08 12.44
N MET A 174 -14.02 -9.19 12.46
CA MET A 174 -12.91 -9.27 13.43
C MET A 174 -12.25 -7.90 13.59
N SER A 175 -11.86 -7.56 14.82
CA SER A 175 -11.04 -6.38 15.08
C SER A 175 -9.55 -6.64 14.80
N PRO A 176 -8.71 -5.60 14.61
CA PRO A 176 -7.26 -5.76 14.46
C PRO A 176 -6.53 -6.16 15.77
N ASP A 177 -7.22 -6.23 16.90
CA ASP A 177 -6.67 -6.72 18.17
C ASP A 177 -6.58 -8.26 18.15
N THR A 178 -5.62 -8.79 17.40
CA THR A 178 -5.49 -10.21 17.09
C THR A 178 -4.25 -10.86 17.70
N GLY A 179 -3.52 -10.16 18.56
CA GLY A 179 -2.37 -10.77 19.25
C GLY A 179 -1.19 -9.83 19.52
N PRO A 180 0.03 -10.38 19.61
CA PRO A 180 1.21 -9.59 19.94
C PRO A 180 1.50 -8.51 18.89
N GLY A 181 2.28 -7.50 19.28
CA GLY A 181 2.74 -6.43 18.40
C GLY A 181 4.15 -6.70 17.85
N LEU A 182 5.00 -5.67 17.95
CA LEU A 182 6.39 -5.76 17.53
C LEU A 182 7.20 -6.67 18.47
N THR A 183 8.20 -7.34 17.90
CA THR A 183 9.28 -7.98 18.65
C THR A 183 10.37 -6.96 18.99
N ASP A 184 11.39 -7.35 19.77
CA ASP A 184 12.56 -6.49 20.01
C ASP A 184 13.26 -6.08 18.70
N ALA A 185 13.34 -7.01 17.72
CA ALA A 185 13.85 -6.71 16.39
C ALA A 185 12.94 -5.74 15.63
N GLY A 186 11.62 -5.83 15.81
CA GLY A 186 10.66 -4.87 15.24
C GLY A 186 10.84 -3.45 15.78
N PHE A 187 11.06 -3.30 17.07
CA PHE A 187 11.40 -2.01 17.65
C PHE A 187 12.75 -1.47 17.11
N ALA A 188 13.74 -2.33 16.87
CA ALA A 188 14.99 -1.93 16.25
C ALA A 188 14.79 -1.50 14.79
N LEU A 189 13.98 -2.23 14.01
CA LEU A 189 13.62 -1.89 12.63
C LEU A 189 12.98 -0.50 12.54
N VAL A 190 11.99 -0.20 13.39
CA VAL A 190 11.31 1.12 13.38
C VAL A 190 12.30 2.25 13.70
N ARG A 191 13.18 2.06 14.69
CA ARG A 191 14.23 3.07 14.98
C ARG A 191 15.19 3.27 13.81
N GLU A 192 15.53 2.20 13.10
CA GLU A 192 16.42 2.30 11.94
C GLU A 192 15.71 2.97 10.75
N CYS A 193 14.42 2.72 10.54
CA CYS A 193 13.61 3.47 9.57
C CYS A 193 13.58 4.96 9.90
N ASN A 194 13.43 5.32 11.17
CA ASN A 194 13.52 6.73 11.60
C ASN A 194 14.89 7.32 11.24
N ARG A 195 15.99 6.61 11.49
CA ARG A 195 17.36 7.07 11.18
C ARG A 195 17.57 7.29 9.68
N LEU A 196 17.10 6.35 8.86
CA LEU A 196 17.28 6.36 7.41
C LEU A 196 16.29 7.28 6.67
N GLY A 197 15.19 7.70 7.32
CA GLY A 197 14.11 8.39 6.66
C GLY A 197 13.30 7.44 5.75
N ILE A 198 13.04 6.22 6.19
CA ILE A 198 12.15 5.27 5.52
C ILE A 198 10.76 5.40 6.14
N LEU A 199 9.72 5.58 5.32
CA LEU A 199 8.33 5.59 5.78
C LEU A 199 7.94 4.21 6.33
N VAL A 200 7.42 4.17 7.57
CA VAL A 200 6.87 2.95 8.17
C VAL A 200 5.37 2.87 7.88
N ASP A 201 4.97 1.83 7.16
CA ASP A 201 3.57 1.54 6.83
C ASP A 201 2.93 0.63 7.88
N LEU A 202 1.75 1.01 8.33
CA LEU A 202 0.95 0.32 9.36
C LEU A 202 -0.14 -0.59 8.80
N ALA A 203 -0.22 -0.74 7.48
CA ALA A 203 -1.08 -1.74 6.88
C ALA A 203 -0.67 -3.15 7.34
N HIS A 204 -1.62 -4.08 7.46
CA HIS A 204 -1.42 -5.47 7.90
C HIS A 204 -1.00 -5.71 9.36
N ILE A 205 -0.57 -4.69 10.11
CA ILE A 205 -0.07 -4.89 11.47
C ILE A 205 -1.22 -5.06 12.48
N THR A 206 -1.01 -5.85 13.53
CA THR A 206 -1.99 -5.98 14.64
C THR A 206 -2.22 -4.62 15.34
N GLU A 207 -3.36 -4.46 16.03
CA GLU A 207 -3.60 -3.22 16.80
C GLU A 207 -2.48 -2.97 17.82
N LYS A 208 -2.00 -4.00 18.49
CA LYS A 208 -0.87 -3.86 19.42
C LYS A 208 0.40 -3.39 18.70
N GLY A 209 0.70 -3.95 17.53
CA GLY A 209 1.83 -3.52 16.69
C GLY A 209 1.69 -2.08 16.23
N PHE A 210 0.49 -1.64 15.85
CA PHE A 210 0.21 -0.24 15.55
C PHE A 210 0.62 0.67 16.72
N TRP A 211 0.22 0.34 17.94
CA TRP A 211 0.56 1.15 19.13
C TRP A 211 2.05 1.05 19.49
N ASP A 212 2.70 -0.07 19.23
CA ASP A 212 4.15 -0.23 19.43
C ASP A 212 4.93 0.67 18.45
N VAL A 213 4.51 0.74 17.17
CA VAL A 213 5.08 1.69 16.20
C VAL A 213 4.79 3.13 16.60
N ALA A 214 3.55 3.46 16.97
CA ALA A 214 3.16 4.81 17.36
C ALA A 214 3.97 5.37 18.54
N LYS A 215 4.45 4.51 19.44
CA LYS A 215 5.31 4.88 20.57
C LYS A 215 6.78 5.01 20.22
N THR A 216 7.19 4.43 19.09
CA THR A 216 8.61 4.28 18.73
C THR A 216 9.01 5.20 17.58
N THR A 217 8.08 5.46 16.66
CA THR A 217 8.36 6.32 15.50
C THR A 217 8.37 7.80 15.87
N ASP A 218 9.22 8.57 15.20
CA ASP A 218 9.21 10.04 15.20
C ASP A 218 8.56 10.61 13.92
N GLN A 219 8.00 9.73 13.09
CA GLN A 219 7.33 10.04 11.84
C GLN A 219 5.81 10.06 11.98
N PRO A 220 5.06 10.68 11.04
CA PRO A 220 3.63 10.54 10.96
C PRO A 220 3.20 9.08 10.83
N LEU A 221 2.07 8.71 11.46
CA LEU A 221 1.49 7.36 11.34
C LEU A 221 0.79 7.22 9.99
N VAL A 222 1.15 6.20 9.24
CA VAL A 222 0.62 5.97 7.88
C VAL A 222 0.15 4.54 7.72
N ALA A 223 -1.05 4.38 7.18
CA ALA A 223 -1.53 3.11 6.64
C ALA A 223 -1.70 3.29 5.13
N SER A 224 -0.85 2.67 4.35
CA SER A 224 -0.77 2.91 2.90
C SER A 224 -2.03 2.49 2.16
N HIS A 225 -2.70 1.42 2.63
CA HIS A 225 -3.90 0.85 2.04
C HIS A 225 -4.79 0.20 3.12
N SER A 226 -5.69 0.99 3.71
CA SER A 226 -6.62 0.54 4.76
C SER A 226 -7.91 1.37 4.74
N ASN A 227 -8.99 0.80 5.30
CA ASN A 227 -10.30 1.44 5.31
C ASN A 227 -10.84 1.59 6.74
N ALA A 228 -12.10 1.99 6.90
CA ALA A 228 -12.74 2.21 8.19
C ALA A 228 -13.37 0.92 8.74
N HIS A 229 -12.89 0.43 9.87
CA HIS A 229 -13.45 -0.75 10.56
C HIS A 229 -14.91 -0.54 10.99
N ALA A 230 -15.30 0.69 11.33
CA ALA A 230 -16.68 1.02 11.68
C ALA A 230 -17.69 0.75 10.56
N LEU A 231 -17.26 0.73 9.30
CA LEU A 231 -18.10 0.47 8.14
C LEU A 231 -18.01 -0.98 7.66
N THR A 232 -16.83 -1.56 7.76
CA THR A 232 -16.56 -2.95 7.37
C THR A 232 -15.61 -3.57 8.41
N PRO A 233 -16.15 -4.36 9.35
CA PRO A 233 -15.38 -4.86 10.50
C PRO A 233 -14.49 -6.04 10.13
N VAL A 234 -13.56 -5.86 9.18
CA VAL A 234 -12.46 -6.80 8.89
C VAL A 234 -11.22 -6.41 9.69
N ALA A 235 -10.41 -7.38 10.06
CA ALA A 235 -9.19 -7.15 10.84
C ALA A 235 -8.17 -6.22 10.16
N ARG A 236 -8.23 -6.09 8.83
CA ARG A 236 -7.37 -5.23 8.01
C ARG A 236 -7.75 -3.74 8.06
N ASN A 237 -8.96 -3.40 8.53
CA ASN A 237 -9.44 -2.02 8.61
C ASN A 237 -9.09 -1.37 9.94
N LEU A 238 -8.93 -0.06 9.91
CA LEU A 238 -8.54 0.76 11.05
C LEU A 238 -9.74 1.07 11.96
N THR A 239 -9.57 0.84 13.25
CA THR A 239 -10.54 1.28 14.26
C THR A 239 -10.53 2.80 14.40
N ASP A 240 -11.63 3.35 14.88
CA ASP A 240 -11.77 4.79 15.15
C ASP A 240 -10.65 5.35 16.04
N ARG A 241 -10.19 4.54 17.00
CA ARG A 241 -9.08 4.92 17.90
C ARG A 241 -7.74 5.03 17.14
N GLN A 242 -7.47 4.12 16.20
CA GLN A 242 -6.29 4.19 15.35
C GLN A 242 -6.36 5.39 14.40
N LEU A 243 -7.55 5.67 13.84
CA LEU A 243 -7.79 6.85 13.02
C LEU A 243 -7.50 8.15 13.78
N ASP A 244 -7.96 8.26 15.04
CA ASP A 244 -7.66 9.44 15.86
C ASP A 244 -6.16 9.64 16.07
N ALA A 245 -5.40 8.57 16.32
CA ALA A 245 -3.94 8.65 16.45
C ALA A 245 -3.25 9.07 15.12
N ILE A 246 -3.75 8.58 13.98
CA ILE A 246 -3.26 9.01 12.66
C ILE A 246 -3.49 10.51 12.47
N ARG A 247 -4.68 11.02 12.81
CA ARG A 247 -4.97 12.46 12.77
C ARG A 247 -4.02 13.26 13.68
N GLU A 248 -3.84 12.82 14.93
CA GLU A 248 -2.99 13.49 15.92
C GLU A 248 -1.53 13.57 15.46
N SER A 249 -1.04 12.54 14.77
CA SER A 249 0.30 12.52 14.18
C SER A 249 0.40 13.29 12.85
N ARG A 250 -0.69 13.86 12.32
CA ARG A 250 -0.81 14.41 10.97
C ARG A 250 -0.44 13.38 9.88
N GLY A 251 -0.78 12.14 10.14
CA GLY A 251 -0.50 10.99 9.30
C GLY A 251 -1.37 10.89 8.05
N LEU A 252 -1.53 9.66 7.55
CA LEU A 252 -2.28 9.41 6.33
C LEU A 252 -2.90 8.01 6.31
N VAL A 253 -4.09 7.92 5.73
CA VAL A 253 -4.73 6.65 5.35
C VAL A 253 -4.93 6.65 3.83
N GLY A 254 -4.33 5.68 3.14
CA GLY A 254 -4.66 5.37 1.76
C GLY A 254 -5.89 4.46 1.69
N ILE A 255 -6.90 4.87 0.94
CA ILE A 255 -8.12 4.08 0.70
C ILE A 255 -7.77 2.84 -0.10
N ASN A 256 -7.97 1.66 0.49
CA ASN A 256 -7.81 0.39 -0.19
C ASN A 256 -9.04 0.09 -1.06
N TYR A 257 -8.80 -0.37 -2.31
CA TYR A 257 -9.88 -0.72 -3.25
C TYR A 257 -10.32 -2.19 -3.10
N ALA A 258 -9.63 -2.99 -2.27
CA ALA A 258 -10.03 -4.37 -2.00
C ALA A 258 -11.48 -4.46 -1.56
N THR A 259 -12.31 -5.15 -2.34
CA THR A 259 -13.76 -5.20 -2.14
C THR A 259 -14.14 -5.78 -0.79
N ALA A 260 -13.41 -6.78 -0.29
CA ALA A 260 -13.61 -7.35 1.04
C ALA A 260 -13.39 -6.34 2.19
N MET A 261 -12.67 -5.25 1.95
CA MET A 261 -12.43 -4.19 2.92
C MET A 261 -13.39 -2.99 2.77
N LEU A 262 -14.17 -2.96 1.67
CA LEU A 262 -15.14 -1.91 1.34
C LEU A 262 -16.58 -2.33 1.65
N ARG A 263 -16.93 -3.57 1.34
CA ARG A 263 -18.30 -4.09 1.47
C ARG A 263 -18.69 -4.29 2.92
N PRO A 264 -19.93 -3.93 3.31
CA PRO A 264 -20.40 -4.15 4.69
C PRO A 264 -20.44 -5.62 5.11
N ASP A 265 -20.52 -6.54 4.14
CA ASP A 265 -20.57 -7.99 4.34
C ASP A 265 -19.17 -8.65 4.33
N GLY A 266 -18.11 -7.87 4.12
CA GLY A 266 -16.72 -8.34 4.12
C GLY A 266 -16.35 -9.28 2.96
N ARG A 267 -17.19 -9.40 1.92
CA ARG A 267 -16.96 -10.35 0.82
C ARG A 267 -16.03 -9.77 -0.26
N SER A 268 -15.22 -10.65 -0.83
CA SER A 268 -14.42 -10.34 -2.02
C SER A 268 -15.29 -10.55 -3.27
N ASP A 269 -15.96 -9.49 -3.72
CA ASP A 269 -16.87 -9.52 -4.86
C ASP A 269 -16.68 -8.26 -5.72
N SER A 270 -16.29 -8.43 -6.99
CA SER A 270 -16.05 -7.33 -7.91
C SER A 270 -17.31 -6.50 -8.25
N ASP A 271 -18.51 -7.07 -8.08
CA ASP A 271 -19.78 -6.32 -8.16
C ASP A 271 -19.96 -5.45 -6.88
N THR A 272 -19.00 -4.57 -6.67
CA THR A 272 -18.95 -3.60 -5.57
C THR A 272 -19.04 -2.21 -6.16
N PRO A 273 -20.05 -1.40 -5.80
CA PRO A 273 -20.21 -0.08 -6.38
C PRO A 273 -19.16 0.92 -5.87
N ILE A 274 -18.76 1.87 -6.71
CA ILE A 274 -17.88 3.01 -6.31
C ILE A 274 -18.46 3.74 -5.09
N ALA A 275 -19.78 3.72 -4.89
CA ALA A 275 -20.43 4.31 -3.73
C ALA A 275 -19.92 3.73 -2.38
N ASP A 276 -19.49 2.47 -2.34
CA ASP A 276 -18.89 1.88 -1.13
C ASP A 276 -17.50 2.49 -0.86
N MET A 277 -16.71 2.79 -1.89
CA MET A 277 -15.45 3.52 -1.74
C MET A 277 -15.70 4.95 -1.21
N ILE A 278 -16.67 5.65 -1.79
CA ILE A 278 -17.04 7.02 -1.36
C ILE A 278 -17.47 7.02 0.11
N ARG A 279 -18.26 6.04 0.53
CA ARG A 279 -18.70 5.91 1.93
C ARG A 279 -17.52 5.80 2.91
N HIS A 280 -16.47 5.04 2.56
CA HIS A 280 -15.25 4.95 3.34
C HIS A 280 -14.45 6.26 3.32
N ILE A 281 -14.32 6.90 2.15
CA ILE A 281 -13.67 8.21 2.02
C ILE A 281 -14.37 9.25 2.90
N ASP A 282 -15.70 9.35 2.80
CA ASP A 282 -16.50 10.27 3.60
C ASP A 282 -16.32 10.03 5.11
N HIS A 283 -16.35 8.77 5.55
CA HIS A 283 -16.13 8.44 6.95
C HIS A 283 -14.75 8.90 7.43
N LEU A 284 -13.69 8.59 6.67
CA LEU A 284 -12.34 9.01 7.01
C LEU A 284 -12.18 10.52 6.98
N VAL A 285 -12.65 11.20 5.94
CA VAL A 285 -12.57 12.67 5.83
C VAL A 285 -13.32 13.36 6.99
N ASN A 286 -14.50 12.87 7.33
CA ASN A 286 -15.27 13.42 8.45
C ASN A 286 -14.58 13.20 9.81
N ARG A 287 -13.85 12.09 9.98
CA ARG A 287 -13.19 11.77 11.24
C ARG A 287 -11.81 12.38 11.39
N ILE A 288 -10.98 12.27 10.37
CA ILE A 288 -9.56 12.64 10.47
C ILE A 288 -9.17 13.86 9.61
N GLY A 289 -10.10 14.36 8.80
CA GLY A 289 -9.90 15.51 7.92
C GLY A 289 -9.30 15.14 6.58
N ILE A 290 -9.59 15.98 5.57
CA ILE A 290 -9.18 15.78 4.17
C ILE A 290 -7.66 15.67 4.00
N ASP A 291 -6.87 16.31 4.87
CA ASP A 291 -5.41 16.31 4.81
C ASP A 291 -4.78 14.95 5.22
N CYS A 292 -5.57 14.07 5.83
CA CYS A 292 -5.13 12.76 6.33
C CYS A 292 -5.67 11.58 5.51
N VAL A 293 -6.26 11.82 4.34
CA VAL A 293 -6.84 10.77 3.48
C VAL A 293 -6.26 10.86 2.08
N ALA A 294 -5.92 9.71 1.49
CA ALA A 294 -5.43 9.58 0.12
C ALA A 294 -5.91 8.27 -0.52
N LEU A 295 -5.42 7.93 -1.70
CA LEU A 295 -5.70 6.67 -2.38
C LEU A 295 -4.55 5.68 -2.16
N GLY A 296 -4.89 4.39 -2.01
CA GLY A 296 -3.94 3.28 -1.88
C GLY A 296 -4.58 2.04 -2.47
N SER A 297 -4.48 1.88 -3.79
CA SER A 297 -5.40 1.10 -4.60
C SER A 297 -5.37 -0.41 -4.34
N ASP A 298 -4.24 -0.95 -3.95
CA ASP A 298 -4.00 -2.40 -3.90
C ASP A 298 -4.16 -3.07 -5.29
N PHE A 299 -3.90 -2.29 -6.37
CA PHE A 299 -3.87 -2.81 -7.73
C PHE A 299 -2.84 -3.92 -7.87
N ASP A 300 -3.19 -4.94 -8.62
CA ASP A 300 -2.44 -6.18 -8.83
C ASP A 300 -2.33 -7.08 -7.58
N GLY A 301 -2.83 -6.64 -6.38
CA GLY A 301 -2.81 -7.39 -5.12
C GLY A 301 -4.18 -7.87 -4.65
N ALA A 302 -5.28 -7.22 -5.08
CA ALA A 302 -6.62 -7.52 -4.58
C ALA A 302 -7.70 -7.57 -5.66
N THR A 303 -8.86 -8.16 -5.31
CA THR A 303 -10.09 -8.00 -6.08
C THR A 303 -10.63 -6.60 -5.84
N ILE A 304 -10.75 -5.81 -6.91
CA ILE A 304 -11.21 -4.43 -6.87
C ILE A 304 -12.61 -4.29 -7.53
N PRO A 305 -13.33 -3.17 -7.32
CA PRO A 305 -14.60 -2.92 -7.98
C PRO A 305 -14.50 -2.98 -9.51
N GLU A 306 -15.39 -3.74 -10.16
CA GLU A 306 -15.43 -3.85 -11.62
C GLU A 306 -15.68 -2.49 -12.30
N GLU A 307 -16.43 -1.59 -11.65
CA GLU A 307 -16.63 -0.22 -12.14
C GLU A 307 -15.28 0.54 -12.27
N ILE A 308 -14.30 0.27 -11.42
CA ILE A 308 -12.93 0.79 -11.54
C ILE A 308 -12.19 0.00 -12.61
N GLY A 309 -12.17 -1.32 -12.51
CA GLY A 309 -11.58 -2.26 -13.44
C GLY A 309 -10.05 -2.32 -13.40
N ASP A 310 -9.38 -1.18 -13.58
CA ASP A 310 -7.92 -1.07 -13.56
C ASP A 310 -7.48 0.40 -13.34
N ALA A 311 -6.21 0.68 -13.51
CA ALA A 311 -5.63 2.02 -13.32
C ALA A 311 -6.31 3.09 -14.21
N ALA A 312 -6.83 2.74 -15.39
CA ALA A 312 -7.55 3.68 -16.26
C ALA A 312 -8.87 4.16 -15.62
N GLY A 313 -9.45 3.36 -14.71
CA GLY A 313 -10.69 3.69 -14.02
C GLY A 313 -10.56 4.68 -12.86
N ASN A 314 -9.36 5.08 -12.44
CA ASN A 314 -9.18 6.07 -11.36
C ASN A 314 -9.97 7.36 -11.58
N GLN A 315 -10.10 7.82 -12.83
CA GLN A 315 -10.87 9.02 -13.14
C GLN A 315 -12.38 8.86 -12.89
N LYS A 316 -12.91 7.63 -12.88
CA LYS A 316 -14.32 7.36 -12.53
C LYS A 316 -14.55 7.65 -11.04
N LEU A 317 -13.64 7.20 -10.16
CA LEU A 317 -13.70 7.53 -8.73
C LEU A 317 -13.59 9.05 -8.51
N ILE A 318 -12.65 9.71 -9.18
CA ILE A 318 -12.49 11.18 -9.10
C ILE A 318 -13.76 11.91 -9.58
N ALA A 319 -14.40 11.42 -10.66
CA ALA A 319 -15.65 12.00 -11.16
C ALA A 319 -16.78 11.79 -10.14
N ALA A 320 -16.93 10.60 -9.59
CA ALA A 320 -17.95 10.29 -8.59
C ALA A 320 -17.78 11.11 -7.30
N LEU A 321 -16.53 11.30 -6.82
CA LEU A 321 -16.25 12.19 -5.68
C LEU A 321 -16.63 13.64 -5.96
N ARG A 322 -16.42 14.13 -7.19
CA ARG A 322 -16.83 15.48 -7.60
C ARG A 322 -18.36 15.61 -7.60
N GLU A 323 -19.09 14.58 -8.06
CA GLU A 323 -20.55 14.56 -8.07
C GLU A 323 -21.15 14.62 -6.66
N VAL A 324 -20.51 14.00 -5.67
CA VAL A 324 -20.95 14.07 -4.27
C VAL A 324 -20.44 15.32 -3.52
N GLY A 325 -19.71 16.23 -4.21
CA GLY A 325 -19.42 17.57 -3.70
C GLY A 325 -17.96 17.84 -3.28
N TYR A 326 -17.02 16.93 -3.52
CA TYR A 326 -15.60 17.23 -3.31
C TYR A 326 -15.10 18.29 -4.31
N GLY A 327 -14.54 19.39 -3.78
CA GLY A 327 -13.94 20.44 -4.59
C GLY A 327 -12.59 20.04 -5.19
N GLU A 328 -12.15 20.73 -6.25
CA GLU A 328 -10.88 20.40 -6.94
C GLU A 328 -9.65 20.46 -6.04
N ALA A 329 -9.64 21.33 -5.02
CA ALA A 329 -8.56 21.39 -4.04
C ALA A 329 -8.51 20.11 -3.18
N ASP A 330 -9.66 19.61 -2.73
CA ASP A 330 -9.75 18.38 -1.94
C ASP A 330 -9.46 17.15 -2.79
N LEU A 331 -9.94 17.10 -4.02
CA LEU A 331 -9.61 16.05 -4.99
C LEU A 331 -8.09 16.00 -5.27
N THR A 332 -7.44 17.14 -5.36
CA THR A 332 -5.98 17.20 -5.54
C THR A 332 -5.22 16.68 -4.32
N LYS A 333 -5.71 16.99 -3.10
CA LYS A 333 -5.16 16.44 -1.86
C LYS A 333 -5.31 14.92 -1.79
N LEU A 334 -6.52 14.41 -1.99
CA LEU A 334 -6.83 12.97 -2.00
C LEU A 334 -6.02 12.23 -3.06
N ALA A 335 -5.92 12.80 -4.26
CA ALA A 335 -5.26 12.14 -5.37
C ALA A 335 -3.75 12.06 -5.23
N ARG A 336 -3.07 13.08 -4.65
CA ARG A 336 -1.60 13.10 -4.62
C ARG A 336 -0.94 13.95 -3.54
N GLU A 337 -1.42 15.18 -3.26
CA GLU A 337 -0.64 16.12 -2.46
C GLU A 337 -0.47 15.64 -1.01
N ASN A 338 -1.44 14.89 -0.46
CA ASN A 338 -1.31 14.30 0.86
C ASN A 338 -0.18 13.26 0.91
N TRP A 339 -0.04 12.44 -0.13
CA TRP A 339 1.11 11.53 -0.25
C TRP A 339 2.43 12.27 -0.34
N LEU A 340 2.52 13.26 -1.21
CA LEU A 340 3.77 14.03 -1.38
C LEU A 340 4.17 14.75 -0.08
N ARG A 341 3.21 15.28 0.67
CA ARG A 341 3.44 15.85 2.00
C ARG A 341 4.02 14.84 2.98
N ILE A 342 3.41 13.65 3.05
CA ILE A 342 3.85 12.59 3.97
C ILE A 342 5.23 12.07 3.61
N LEU A 343 5.50 11.85 2.33
CA LEU A 343 6.80 11.38 1.87
C LEU A 343 7.90 12.40 2.17
N ALA A 344 7.64 13.70 1.95
CA ALA A 344 8.59 14.76 2.30
C ALA A 344 8.92 14.75 3.81
N GLN A 345 7.92 14.56 4.67
CA GLN A 345 8.12 14.50 6.11
C GLN A 345 8.92 13.26 6.53
N ALA A 346 8.54 12.07 6.03
CA ALA A 346 9.19 10.82 6.36
C ALA A 346 10.64 10.78 5.86
N TRP A 347 10.89 11.28 4.67
CA TRP A 347 12.23 11.32 4.05
C TRP A 347 13.09 12.50 4.53
N ARG A 348 12.54 13.35 5.43
CA ARG A 348 13.22 14.51 6.02
C ARG A 348 13.74 15.49 4.97
N GLU A 349 12.96 15.65 3.90
CA GLU A 349 13.23 16.69 2.91
C GLU A 349 12.80 18.04 3.48
N ASP A 350 13.66 19.03 3.34
CA ASP A 350 13.28 20.40 3.66
C ASP A 350 12.05 20.78 2.82
N CYS A 351 11.04 21.38 3.47
CA CYS A 351 9.84 21.83 2.77
C CYS A 351 10.26 22.86 1.69
N VAL A 352 10.22 22.43 0.43
CA VAL A 352 10.46 23.28 -0.75
C VAL A 352 9.14 23.85 -1.20
#